data_671ba69c02be694d12617769c6e6d426
#
_entry.id   671ba69c02be694d12617769c6e6d426
#
_cell.length_a   1.000
_cell.length_b   1.000
_cell.length_c   1.000
_cell.angle_alpha   90.00
_cell.angle_beta   90.00
_cell.angle_gamma   90.00
#
_symmetry.space_group_name_H-M   'P 1'
#
loop_
_entity.id
_entity.type
_entity.pdbx_description
1 polymer ?
#
loop_
_entity_poly.entity_id
_entity_poly.type
_entity_poly.pdbx_seq_one_letter_code
_entity_poly.pdbx_strand_id
1 'polypeptide(L)'
;MKLEDFGPFVIFTALYAAGTLGLPEIHLFAYQVKVGEIPSAFVAIFGYPAVFGLTLGQFIANLGVEASPIAMLSPAVSFIGLAVIYRLRKVSVLAGSVAYIILTSTWLTYLLPITSGISTSTAASSAFLGQTIAVLIGYGGYAVASRIRASVAATPEGQQTTQ
;
A
#
# COMPACT_ATOMS: atom_id res chain seq x y z
N MET A 1 -20.59 4.51 3.76
CA MET A 1 -19.98 3.68 2.69
C MET A 1 -21.12 3.20 1.82
N LYS A 2 -21.13 3.53 0.54
CA LYS A 2 -22.15 3.05 -0.39
C LYS A 2 -21.86 1.59 -0.75
N LEU A 3 -22.87 0.87 -1.31
CA LEU A 3 -22.69 -0.55 -1.70
C LEU A 3 -21.55 -0.73 -2.71
N GLU A 4 -21.37 0.23 -3.62
CA GLU A 4 -20.29 0.28 -4.61
C GLU A 4 -18.89 0.42 -4.00
N ASP A 5 -18.76 0.98 -2.79
CA ASP A 5 -17.50 1.12 -2.06
C ASP A 5 -17.05 -0.19 -1.39
N PHE A 6 -17.99 -1.12 -1.18
CA PHE A 6 -17.73 -2.34 -0.42
C PHE A 6 -16.79 -3.30 -1.18
N GLY A 7 -16.92 -3.39 -2.50
CA GLY A 7 -16.05 -4.23 -3.33
C GLY A 7 -14.57 -3.85 -3.20
N PRO A 8 -14.18 -2.61 -3.49
CA PRO A 8 -12.80 -2.16 -3.29
C PRO A 8 -12.30 -2.35 -1.85
N PHE A 9 -13.12 -2.06 -0.84
CA PHE A 9 -12.74 -2.26 0.56
C PHE A 9 -12.35 -3.73 0.84
N VAL A 10 -13.18 -4.70 0.46
CA VAL A 10 -12.91 -6.13 0.68
C VAL A 10 -11.70 -6.61 -0.11
N ILE A 11 -11.60 -6.21 -1.39
CA ILE A 11 -10.48 -6.59 -2.26
C ILE A 11 -9.14 -6.12 -1.68
N PHE A 12 -9.04 -4.85 -1.27
CA PHE A 12 -7.80 -4.31 -0.73
C PHE A 12 -7.47 -4.88 0.66
N THR A 13 -8.48 -5.21 1.48
CA THR A 13 -8.28 -5.95 2.74
C THR A 13 -7.66 -7.33 2.46
N ALA A 14 -8.23 -8.07 1.52
CA ALA A 14 -7.76 -9.40 1.16
C ALA A 14 -6.36 -9.36 0.52
N LEU A 15 -6.11 -8.42 -0.39
CA LEU A 15 -4.80 -8.25 -1.04
C LEU A 15 -3.69 -7.98 -0.03
N TYR A 16 -3.93 -7.10 0.94
CA TYR A 16 -2.92 -6.82 1.97
C TYR A 16 -2.70 -8.02 2.88
N ALA A 17 -3.78 -8.58 3.44
CA ALA A 17 -3.70 -9.70 4.37
C ALA A 17 -3.09 -10.94 3.69
N ALA A 18 -3.56 -11.31 2.50
CA ALA A 18 -3.03 -12.46 1.76
C ALA A 18 -1.59 -12.22 1.28
N GLY A 19 -1.26 -11.01 0.83
CA GLY A 19 0.10 -10.66 0.42
C GLY A 19 1.10 -10.71 1.57
N THR A 20 0.66 -10.42 2.80
CA THR A 20 1.54 -10.45 3.97
C THR A 20 1.59 -11.83 4.62
N LEU A 21 0.45 -12.54 4.73
CA LEU A 21 0.39 -13.85 5.40
C LEU A 21 0.74 -15.01 4.45
N GLY A 22 0.37 -14.90 3.17
CA GLY A 22 0.57 -15.96 2.18
C GLY A 22 1.92 -15.92 1.48
N LEU A 23 2.54 -14.73 1.41
CA LEU A 23 3.87 -14.53 0.84
C LEU A 23 4.74 -13.85 1.91
N PRO A 24 5.14 -14.59 2.96
CA PRO A 24 5.96 -14.03 4.00
C PRO A 24 7.27 -13.53 3.38
N GLU A 25 7.48 -12.25 3.48
CA GLU A 25 8.69 -11.50 3.20
C GLU A 25 9.58 -12.04 2.06
N ILE A 26 9.45 -11.45 0.88
CA ILE A 26 10.43 -11.71 -0.18
C ILE A 26 11.75 -11.09 0.28
N HIS A 27 12.68 -11.94 0.70
CA HIS A 27 14.03 -11.51 1.03
C HIS A 27 14.80 -11.25 -0.27
N LEU A 28 14.87 -9.99 -0.68
CA LEU A 28 15.80 -9.55 -1.70
C LEU A 28 17.13 -9.20 -1.00
N PHE A 29 18.05 -10.16 -1.00
CA PHE A 29 19.31 -10.08 -0.25
C PHE A 29 19.07 -9.98 1.28
N ALA A 30 19.47 -8.87 1.90
CA ALA A 30 19.26 -8.59 3.32
C ALA A 30 17.97 -7.76 3.58
N TYR A 31 17.14 -7.49 2.56
CA TYR A 31 16.02 -6.58 2.64
C TYR A 31 14.69 -7.32 2.55
N GLN A 32 13.77 -6.92 3.44
CA GLN A 32 12.42 -7.49 3.50
C GLN A 32 11.44 -6.62 2.71
N VAL A 33 10.94 -7.14 1.59
CA VAL A 33 9.90 -6.47 0.79
C VAL A 33 8.55 -6.99 1.21
N LYS A 34 7.71 -6.11 1.78
CA LYS A 34 6.33 -6.45 2.17
C LYS A 34 5.41 -6.38 0.96
N VAL A 35 5.02 -7.52 0.44
CA VAL A 35 4.13 -7.63 -0.74
C VAL A 35 2.78 -6.94 -0.50
N GLY A 36 2.27 -6.97 0.74
CA GLY A 36 1.04 -6.28 1.13
C GLY A 36 1.05 -4.76 0.88
N GLU A 37 2.24 -4.13 0.79
CA GLU A 37 2.39 -2.68 0.53
C GLU A 37 2.27 -2.30 -0.95
N ILE A 38 2.39 -3.26 -1.88
CA ILE A 38 2.34 -3.01 -3.32
C ILE A 38 1.06 -2.28 -3.74
N PRO A 39 -0.15 -2.62 -3.24
CA PRO A 39 -1.37 -1.94 -3.66
C PRO A 39 -1.53 -0.50 -3.16
N SER A 40 -0.61 0.05 -2.37
CA SER A 40 -0.75 1.36 -1.71
C SER A 40 -1.05 2.52 -2.67
N ALA A 41 -0.41 2.58 -3.84
CA ALA A 41 -0.63 3.65 -4.83
C ALA A 41 -2.04 3.63 -5.45
N PHE A 42 -2.72 2.48 -5.44
CA PHE A 42 -4.07 2.35 -6.00
C PHE A 42 -5.15 3.08 -5.20
N VAL A 43 -4.86 3.52 -3.97
CA VAL A 43 -5.77 4.39 -3.21
C VAL A 43 -6.08 5.70 -3.96
N ALA A 44 -5.20 6.12 -4.87
CA ALA A 44 -5.43 7.27 -5.73
C ALA A 44 -6.62 7.07 -6.69
N ILE A 45 -6.89 5.83 -7.10
CA ILE A 45 -8.01 5.46 -8.00
C ILE A 45 -9.27 5.12 -7.19
N PHE A 46 -9.12 4.26 -6.18
CA PHE A 46 -10.24 3.65 -5.45
C PHE A 46 -10.67 4.43 -4.20
N GLY A 47 -9.89 5.44 -3.79
CA GLY A 47 -10.28 6.34 -2.72
C GLY A 47 -10.23 5.75 -1.32
N TYR A 48 -11.04 6.31 -0.42
CA TYR A 48 -11.10 5.89 0.98
C TYR A 48 -11.47 4.41 1.19
N PRO A 49 -12.32 3.76 0.37
CA PRO A 49 -12.55 2.32 0.51
C PRO A 49 -11.25 1.51 0.45
N ALA A 50 -10.34 1.85 -0.47
CA ALA A 50 -9.02 1.19 -0.54
C ALA A 50 -8.11 1.57 0.65
N VAL A 51 -8.15 2.82 1.12
CA VAL A 51 -7.40 3.24 2.33
C VAL A 51 -7.81 2.40 3.54
N PHE A 52 -9.12 2.31 3.80
CA PHE A 52 -9.65 1.50 4.91
C PHE A 52 -9.37 0.01 4.72
N GLY A 53 -9.50 -0.50 3.48
CA GLY A 53 -9.23 -1.89 3.15
C GLY A 53 -7.79 -2.29 3.44
N LEU A 54 -6.80 -1.53 2.94
CA LEU A 54 -5.38 -1.78 3.21
C LEU A 54 -5.05 -1.69 4.70
N THR A 55 -5.60 -0.70 5.40
CA THR A 55 -5.40 -0.53 6.84
C THR A 55 -5.96 -1.71 7.64
N LEU A 56 -7.16 -2.17 7.32
CA LEU A 56 -7.77 -3.34 7.96
C LEU A 56 -7.00 -4.61 7.60
N GLY A 57 -6.57 -4.77 6.35
CA GLY A 57 -5.74 -5.90 5.91
C GLY A 57 -4.42 -5.97 6.68
N GLN A 58 -3.77 -4.83 6.92
CA GLN A 58 -2.56 -4.76 7.75
C GLN A 58 -2.85 -5.14 9.20
N PHE A 59 -3.97 -4.68 9.75
CA PHE A 59 -4.37 -5.05 11.12
C PHE A 59 -4.58 -6.56 11.25
N ILE A 60 -5.30 -7.17 10.30
CA ILE A 60 -5.51 -8.62 10.25
C ILE A 60 -4.18 -9.38 10.10
N ALA A 61 -3.29 -8.89 9.21
CA ALA A 61 -1.98 -9.50 9.04
C ALA A 61 -1.14 -9.46 10.32
N ASN A 62 -1.14 -8.32 11.03
CA ASN A 62 -0.43 -8.20 12.31
C ASN A 62 -0.99 -9.14 13.38
N LEU A 63 -2.30 -9.36 13.43
CA LEU A 63 -2.91 -10.37 14.31
C LEU A 63 -2.48 -11.79 13.92
N GLY A 64 -2.39 -12.09 12.63
CA GLY A 64 -2.01 -13.41 12.13
C GLY A 64 -0.55 -13.79 12.40
N VAL A 65 0.35 -12.80 12.53
CA VAL A 65 1.77 -13.02 12.87
C VAL A 65 2.08 -12.77 14.36
N GLU A 66 1.05 -12.68 15.20
CA GLU A 66 1.19 -12.42 16.65
C GLU A 66 2.08 -11.20 16.97
N ALA A 67 1.85 -10.13 16.21
CA ALA A 67 2.63 -8.92 16.35
C ALA A 67 2.56 -8.35 17.78
N SER A 68 3.66 -7.77 18.25
CA SER A 68 3.72 -7.12 19.56
C SER A 68 2.68 -6.00 19.69
N PRO A 69 2.22 -5.64 20.91
CA PRO A 69 1.22 -4.58 21.09
C PRO A 69 1.62 -3.24 20.43
N ILE A 70 2.90 -2.89 20.41
CA ILE A 70 3.39 -1.68 19.74
C ILE A 70 3.30 -1.79 18.22
N ALA A 71 3.48 -2.99 17.65
CA ALA A 71 3.33 -3.22 16.20
C ALA A 71 1.87 -3.07 15.74
N MET A 72 0.89 -3.25 16.65
CA MET A 72 -0.53 -3.01 16.37
C MET A 72 -0.86 -1.53 16.13
N LEU A 73 0.07 -0.60 16.36
CA LEU A 73 -0.06 0.81 15.96
C LEU A 73 0.33 1.04 14.48
N SER A 74 1.02 0.11 13.84
CA SER A 74 1.45 0.25 12.43
C SER A 74 0.30 0.53 11.47
N PRO A 75 -0.88 -0.09 11.57
CA PRO A 75 -2.03 0.24 10.71
C PRO A 75 -2.46 1.71 10.83
N ALA A 76 -2.36 2.33 12.00
CA ALA A 76 -2.69 3.74 12.16
C ALA A 76 -1.69 4.65 11.43
N VAL A 77 -0.40 4.32 11.49
CA VAL A 77 0.64 5.03 10.74
C VAL A 77 0.43 4.87 9.23
N SER A 78 0.16 3.65 8.77
CA SER A 78 -0.14 3.38 7.36
C SER A 78 -1.40 4.09 6.89
N PHE A 79 -2.46 4.13 7.71
CA PHE A 79 -3.68 4.88 7.41
C PHE A 79 -3.38 6.36 7.11
N ILE A 80 -2.58 7.01 7.96
CA ILE A 80 -2.18 8.41 7.75
C ILE A 80 -1.44 8.56 6.41
N GLY A 81 -0.47 7.71 6.14
CA GLY A 81 0.30 7.77 4.90
C GLY A 81 -0.53 7.48 3.65
N LEU A 82 -1.42 6.49 3.68
CA LEU A 82 -2.35 6.19 2.59
C LEU A 82 -3.33 7.34 2.35
N ALA A 83 -3.82 7.99 3.42
CA ALA A 83 -4.65 9.18 3.31
C ALA A 83 -3.90 10.35 2.68
N VAL A 84 -2.58 10.48 2.92
CA VAL A 84 -1.72 11.47 2.25
C VAL A 84 -1.63 11.18 0.75
N ILE A 85 -1.39 9.91 0.33
CA ILE A 85 -1.43 9.54 -1.11
C ILE A 85 -2.75 9.98 -1.74
N TYR A 86 -3.87 9.64 -1.09
CA TYR A 86 -5.20 9.99 -1.59
C TYR A 86 -5.42 11.50 -1.69
N ARG A 87 -4.99 12.28 -0.69
CA ARG A 87 -5.12 13.75 -0.69
C ARG A 87 -4.29 14.40 -1.77
N LEU A 88 -3.07 13.91 -1.99
CA LEU A 88 -2.14 14.43 -2.99
C LEU A 88 -2.41 13.92 -4.41
N ARG A 89 -3.36 12.99 -4.61
CA ARG A 89 -3.63 12.36 -5.93
C ARG A 89 -3.90 13.35 -7.07
N LYS A 90 -4.46 14.54 -6.76
CA LYS A 90 -4.75 15.59 -7.75
C LYS A 90 -3.51 16.38 -8.16
N VAL A 91 -2.46 16.35 -7.34
CA VAL A 91 -1.20 17.06 -7.58
C VAL A 91 -0.14 16.08 -8.07
N SER A 92 0.16 15.06 -7.28
CA SER A 92 1.14 14.03 -7.63
C SER A 92 0.96 12.80 -6.73
N VAL A 93 0.57 11.68 -7.33
CA VAL A 93 0.52 10.39 -6.63
C VAL A 93 1.92 9.96 -6.21
N LEU A 94 2.94 10.25 -7.03
CA LEU A 94 4.33 9.94 -6.70
C LEU A 94 4.79 10.68 -5.43
N ALA A 95 4.46 11.98 -5.30
CA ALA A 95 4.80 12.74 -4.09
C ALA A 95 4.10 12.16 -2.85
N GLY A 96 2.84 11.76 -2.98
CA GLY A 96 2.10 11.06 -1.92
C GLY A 96 2.75 9.73 -1.55
N SER A 97 3.19 8.95 -2.54
CA SER A 97 3.88 7.68 -2.33
C SER A 97 5.23 7.85 -1.64
N VAL A 98 6.00 8.89 -2.00
CA VAL A 98 7.26 9.22 -1.31
C VAL A 98 6.99 9.61 0.15
N ALA A 99 5.98 10.43 0.42
CA ALA A 99 5.61 10.79 1.78
C ALA A 99 5.18 9.54 2.60
N TYR A 100 4.45 8.61 1.98
CA TYR A 100 4.09 7.33 2.57
C TYR A 100 5.33 6.49 2.94
N ILE A 101 6.28 6.33 2.00
CA ILE A 101 7.54 5.62 2.22
C ILE A 101 8.28 6.22 3.42
N ILE A 102 8.46 7.55 3.45
CA ILE A 102 9.17 8.22 4.55
C ILE A 102 8.48 7.93 5.89
N LEU A 103 7.17 8.11 5.96
CA LEU A 103 6.40 7.94 7.20
C LEU A 103 6.48 6.50 7.72
N THR A 104 6.18 5.52 6.86
CA THR A 104 6.15 4.10 7.26
C THR A 104 7.54 3.54 7.52
N SER A 105 8.55 3.92 6.73
CA SER A 105 9.95 3.50 6.97
C SER A 105 10.51 4.09 8.25
N THR A 106 10.20 5.36 8.55
CA THR A 106 10.59 5.97 9.83
C THR A 106 9.97 5.22 11.01
N TRP A 107 8.67 4.91 10.92
CA TRP A 107 8.01 4.10 11.94
C TRP A 107 8.68 2.73 12.13
N LEU A 108 8.95 2.01 11.05
CA LEU A 108 9.60 0.69 11.10
C LEU A 108 11.04 0.78 11.63
N THR A 109 11.75 1.87 11.36
CA THR A 109 13.10 2.10 11.91
C THR A 109 13.11 2.12 13.44
N TYR A 110 12.05 2.63 14.06
CA TYR A 110 11.88 2.60 15.52
C TYR A 110 11.28 1.29 16.03
N LEU A 111 10.35 0.71 15.29
CA LEU A 111 9.61 -0.48 15.69
C LEU A 111 10.50 -1.73 15.70
N LEU A 112 11.25 -1.98 14.62
CA LEU A 112 12.00 -3.22 14.41
C LEU A 112 13.09 -3.47 15.49
N PRO A 113 13.88 -2.48 15.95
CA PRO A 113 14.80 -2.68 17.06
C PRO A 113 14.10 -3.13 18.36
N ILE A 114 12.90 -2.60 18.62
CA ILE A 114 12.14 -2.93 19.84
C ILE A 114 11.54 -4.34 19.76
N THR A 115 11.09 -4.76 18.57
CA THR A 115 10.36 -6.04 18.41
C THR A 115 11.27 -7.20 18.05
N SER A 116 12.35 -6.95 17.29
CA SER A 116 13.23 -7.98 16.73
C SER A 116 14.68 -7.88 17.23
N GLY A 117 15.02 -6.87 18.04
CA GLY A 117 16.37 -6.71 18.61
C GLY A 117 17.48 -6.37 17.59
N ILE A 118 17.12 -6.04 16.33
CA ILE A 118 18.11 -5.66 15.31
C ILE A 118 18.61 -4.23 15.54
N SER A 119 19.79 -3.89 14.99
CA SER A 119 20.31 -2.53 15.11
C SER A 119 19.45 -1.51 14.38
N THR A 120 19.37 -0.28 14.88
CA THR A 120 18.60 0.80 14.24
C THR A 120 19.07 1.08 12.80
N SER A 121 20.37 0.96 12.52
CA SER A 121 20.92 1.15 11.17
C SER A 121 20.45 0.07 10.21
N THR A 122 20.43 -1.19 10.65
CA THR A 122 19.89 -2.32 9.87
C THR A 122 18.39 -2.17 9.65
N ALA A 123 17.65 -1.77 10.70
CA ALA A 123 16.22 -1.51 10.60
C ALA A 123 15.90 -0.39 9.60
N ALA A 124 16.65 0.73 9.65
CA ALA A 124 16.49 1.84 8.73
C ALA A 124 16.72 1.41 7.28
N SER A 125 17.87 0.80 6.99
CA SER A 125 18.21 0.38 5.62
C SER A 125 17.19 -0.62 5.07
N SER A 126 16.79 -1.62 5.86
CA SER A 126 15.80 -2.62 5.47
C SER A 126 14.42 -1.97 5.23
N ALA A 127 13.95 -1.14 6.16
CA ALA A 127 12.66 -0.49 6.05
C ALA A 127 12.58 0.44 4.82
N PHE A 128 13.56 1.34 4.64
CA PHE A 128 13.53 2.28 3.52
C PHE A 128 13.65 1.59 2.16
N LEU A 129 14.55 0.61 2.01
CA LEU A 129 14.71 -0.08 0.73
C LEU A 129 13.53 -1.00 0.44
N GLY A 130 13.10 -1.82 1.39
CA GLY A 130 11.97 -2.72 1.21
C GLY A 130 10.68 -1.98 0.89
N GLN A 131 10.40 -0.90 1.64
CA GLN A 131 9.22 -0.07 1.43
C GLN A 131 9.27 0.65 0.07
N THR A 132 10.44 1.19 -0.30
CA THR A 132 10.63 1.86 -1.59
C THR A 132 10.35 0.89 -2.75
N ILE A 133 10.91 -0.31 -2.73
CA ILE A 133 10.69 -1.31 -3.77
C ILE A 133 9.21 -1.66 -3.88
N ALA A 134 8.55 -2.00 -2.78
CA ALA A 134 7.13 -2.38 -2.78
C ALA A 134 6.24 -1.26 -3.34
N VAL A 135 6.41 -0.04 -2.85
CA VAL A 135 5.59 1.10 -3.25
C VAL A 135 5.86 1.54 -4.68
N LEU A 136 7.11 1.46 -5.17
CA LEU A 136 7.43 1.79 -6.56
C LEU A 136 6.87 0.75 -7.54
N ILE A 137 6.87 -0.54 -7.19
CA ILE A 137 6.18 -1.58 -7.99
C ILE A 137 4.68 -1.23 -8.07
N GLY A 138 4.06 -0.90 -6.94
CA GLY A 138 2.66 -0.48 -6.88
C GLY A 138 2.37 0.78 -7.68
N TYR A 139 3.25 1.78 -7.60
CA TYR A 139 3.15 3.00 -8.40
C TYR A 139 3.25 2.72 -9.91
N GLY A 140 4.13 1.82 -10.33
CA GLY A 140 4.21 1.36 -11.72
C GLY A 140 2.89 0.76 -12.20
N GLY A 141 2.31 -0.15 -11.42
CA GLY A 141 0.99 -0.72 -11.69
C GLY A 141 -0.13 0.33 -11.76
N TYR A 142 -0.14 1.28 -10.82
CA TYR A 142 -1.05 2.43 -10.84
C TYR A 142 -0.89 3.26 -12.12
N ALA A 143 0.34 3.57 -12.54
CA ALA A 143 0.60 4.37 -13.73
C ALA A 143 0.09 3.70 -15.01
N VAL A 144 0.23 2.38 -15.12
CA VAL A 144 -0.33 1.59 -16.23
C VAL A 144 -1.87 1.62 -16.18
N ALA A 145 -2.47 1.32 -15.03
CA ALA A 145 -3.92 1.29 -14.87
C ALA A 145 -4.57 2.67 -15.16
N SER A 146 -3.92 3.75 -14.74
CA SER A 146 -4.41 5.10 -14.99
C SER A 146 -4.39 5.48 -16.47
N ARG A 147 -3.38 5.02 -17.24
CA ARG A 147 -3.30 5.21 -18.69
C ARG A 147 -4.38 4.43 -19.43
N ILE A 148 -4.59 3.16 -19.06
CA ILE A 148 -5.66 2.33 -19.64
C ILE A 148 -7.03 2.97 -19.40
N ARG A 149 -7.30 3.44 -18.19
CA ARG A 149 -8.55 4.13 -17.86
C ARG A 149 -8.76 5.38 -18.69
N ALA A 150 -7.70 6.17 -18.89
CA ALA A 150 -7.76 7.37 -19.72
C ALA A 150 -8.03 7.05 -21.21
N SER A 151 -7.41 5.99 -21.76
CA SER A 151 -7.63 5.57 -23.15
C SER A 151 -9.06 5.05 -23.36
N VAL A 152 -9.60 4.26 -22.44
CA VAL A 152 -10.98 3.78 -22.51
C VAL A 152 -11.99 4.94 -22.46
N ALA A 153 -11.76 5.92 -21.59
CA ALA A 153 -12.61 7.10 -21.48
C ALA A 153 -12.54 8.03 -22.70
N ALA A 154 -11.45 7.97 -23.48
CA ALA A 154 -11.27 8.77 -24.70
C ALA A 154 -11.88 8.12 -25.97
N THR A 155 -12.34 6.86 -25.91
CA THR A 155 -12.97 6.18 -27.05
C THR A 155 -14.40 6.68 -27.17
N PRO A 156 -14.79 7.36 -28.29
CA PRO A 156 -16.15 7.87 -28.46
C PRO A 156 -17.14 6.70 -28.56
N GLU A 157 -18.24 6.74 -27.82
CA GLU A 157 -19.36 5.77 -27.88
C GLU A 157 -20.12 5.76 -29.24
N GLY A 158 -19.58 6.44 -30.24
CA GLY A 158 -20.27 6.71 -31.53
C GLY A 158 -20.02 5.72 -32.67
N GLN A 159 -19.26 4.63 -32.52
CA GLN A 159 -18.96 3.71 -33.64
C GLN A 159 -19.62 2.32 -33.56
N GLN A 160 -20.55 2.09 -32.66
CA GLN A 160 -21.22 0.77 -32.54
C GLN A 160 -22.61 0.67 -33.19
N THR A 161 -23.05 1.63 -34.01
CA THR A 161 -24.37 1.53 -34.70
C THR A 161 -24.24 1.82 -36.17
N THR A 162 -23.53 0.99 -36.94
CA THR A 162 -23.75 0.78 -38.38
C THR A 162 -23.01 -0.47 -38.86
N GLN A 163 -23.56 -1.63 -38.59
CA GLN A 163 -23.45 -2.85 -39.44
C GLN A 163 -24.69 -3.67 -39.23
#